data_f82b4d59cd174e3c8e57fd18cd033bb8
#
_entry.id   f82b4d59cd174e3c8e57fd18cd033bb8
#
_cell.length_a   1.000
_cell.length_b   1.000
_cell.length_c   1.000
_cell.angle_alpha   90.00
_cell.angle_beta   90.00
_cell.angle_gamma   90.00
#
_symmetry.space_group_name_H-M   'P 1'
#
loop_
_entity.id
_entity.type
_entity.pdbx_description
1 polymer ?
#
loop_
_entity_poly.entity_id
_entity_poly.type
_entity_poly.pdbx_seq_one_letter_code
_entity_poly.pdbx_strand_id
1 'polypeptide(L)'
;MGQDSKTLIVIEPGVYIIIAAMLLLVPISWVLSWFSAIVLHELFHCASLCLLGYRILEIKFRADGAKIISAPTAVLHGIVCTAAGPIGSLLVLLFSAMMPRLSVCVLIQSAFNLLPVYPLDGGRVLRGLLSYMKNEKAAETLIMLVEWFVITLLLFGAILASFWLKLGFTPVLIPVFLLLKTQRLKIPCKRTNHRVQ
;
A
#
# COMPACT_ATOMS: atom_id res chain seq x y z
N MET A 1 -10.48 18.15 29.55
CA MET A 1 -11.68 18.01 28.71
C MET A 1 -11.28 17.29 27.43
N GLY A 2 -11.55 15.99 27.40
CA GLY A 2 -11.21 15.15 26.23
C GLY A 2 -12.22 15.42 25.12
N GLN A 3 -11.79 16.04 24.04
CA GLN A 3 -12.53 15.98 22.79
C GLN A 3 -12.42 14.54 22.27
N ASP A 4 -13.50 13.77 22.37
CA ASP A 4 -13.70 12.53 21.66
C ASP A 4 -13.76 12.85 20.14
N SER A 5 -12.59 13.03 19.54
CA SER A 5 -12.53 13.16 18.09
C SER A 5 -12.77 11.76 17.49
N LYS A 6 -14.02 11.54 17.08
CA LYS A 6 -14.43 10.31 16.38
C LYS A 6 -13.55 10.14 15.15
N THR A 7 -12.95 8.96 14.99
CA THR A 7 -12.24 8.59 13.75
C THR A 7 -13.23 8.61 12.61
N LEU A 8 -12.95 9.41 11.58
CA LEU A 8 -13.82 9.52 10.41
C LEU A 8 -13.48 8.38 9.42
N ILE A 9 -14.49 7.61 9.02
CA ILE A 9 -14.35 6.59 7.97
C ILE A 9 -15.03 7.11 6.72
N VAL A 10 -14.29 7.21 5.63
CA VAL A 10 -14.77 7.69 4.33
C VAL A 10 -14.57 6.60 3.28
N ILE A 11 -15.62 6.25 2.56
CA ILE A 11 -15.58 5.27 1.45
C ILE A 11 -15.86 6.04 0.17
N GLU A 12 -14.89 6.06 -0.75
CA GLU A 12 -15.06 6.70 -2.06
C GLU A 12 -15.91 5.82 -3.00
N PRO A 13 -16.72 6.42 -3.89
CA PRO A 13 -17.61 5.68 -4.81
C PRO A 13 -16.91 4.64 -5.68
N GLY A 14 -15.63 4.88 -6.03
CA GLY A 14 -14.81 3.94 -6.82
C GLY A 14 -14.66 2.55 -6.18
N VAL A 15 -14.77 2.46 -4.86
CA VAL A 15 -14.70 1.17 -4.13
C VAL A 15 -15.87 0.28 -4.50
N TYR A 16 -17.09 0.83 -4.58
CA TYR A 16 -18.29 0.07 -4.93
C TYR A 16 -18.23 -0.47 -6.36
N ILE A 17 -17.66 0.30 -7.29
CA ILE A 17 -17.47 -0.14 -8.69
C ILE A 17 -16.51 -1.33 -8.74
N ILE A 18 -15.39 -1.29 -8.00
CA ILE A 18 -14.43 -2.39 -7.95
C ILE A 18 -15.05 -3.63 -7.32
N ILE A 19 -15.77 -3.48 -6.20
CA ILE A 19 -16.44 -4.62 -5.55
C ILE A 19 -17.47 -5.23 -6.51
N ALA A 20 -18.30 -4.43 -7.18
CA ALA A 20 -19.26 -4.92 -8.15
C ALA A 20 -18.58 -5.68 -9.31
N ALA A 21 -17.51 -5.13 -9.87
CA ALA A 21 -16.76 -5.79 -10.93
C ALA A 21 -16.13 -7.12 -10.45
N MET A 22 -15.58 -7.15 -9.24
CA MET A 22 -15.03 -8.39 -8.67
C MET A 22 -16.10 -9.46 -8.46
N LEU A 23 -17.30 -9.07 -7.98
CA LEU A 23 -18.42 -10.00 -7.77
C LEU A 23 -18.94 -10.60 -9.08
N LEU A 24 -18.79 -9.88 -10.21
CA LEU A 24 -19.17 -10.38 -11.54
C LEU A 24 -18.14 -11.35 -12.13
N LEU A 25 -16.86 -11.16 -11.83
CA LEU A 25 -15.76 -11.86 -12.50
C LEU A 25 -15.15 -12.99 -11.66
N VAL A 26 -15.31 -12.94 -10.33
CA VAL A 26 -14.60 -13.81 -9.39
C VAL A 26 -15.59 -14.48 -8.44
N PRO A 27 -15.42 -15.78 -8.11
CA PRO A 27 -16.27 -16.45 -7.14
C PRO A 27 -16.27 -15.75 -5.78
N ILE A 28 -17.46 -15.63 -5.17
CA ILE A 28 -17.67 -14.90 -3.90
C ILE A 28 -16.68 -15.29 -2.80
N SER A 29 -16.28 -16.55 -2.72
CA SER A 29 -15.32 -17.05 -1.72
C SER A 29 -13.93 -16.42 -1.86
N TRP A 30 -13.48 -16.11 -3.10
CA TRP A 30 -12.23 -15.40 -3.36
C TRP A 30 -12.37 -13.91 -3.06
N VAL A 31 -13.52 -13.32 -3.42
CA VAL A 31 -13.80 -11.89 -3.12
C VAL A 31 -13.78 -11.66 -1.60
N LEU A 32 -14.43 -12.54 -0.82
CA LEU A 32 -14.42 -12.45 0.64
C LEU A 32 -13.02 -12.64 1.21
N SER A 33 -12.24 -13.60 0.69
CA SER A 33 -10.85 -13.82 1.12
C SER A 33 -9.96 -12.61 0.83
N TRP A 34 -10.10 -12.01 -0.37
CA TRP A 34 -9.35 -10.82 -0.74
C TRP A 34 -9.71 -9.61 0.12
N PHE A 35 -11.00 -9.40 0.36
CA PHE A 35 -11.48 -8.32 1.23
C PHE A 35 -11.00 -8.51 2.67
N SER A 36 -11.06 -9.74 3.20
CA SER A 36 -10.54 -10.06 4.52
C SER A 36 -9.03 -9.82 4.62
N ALA A 37 -8.27 -10.15 3.57
CA ALA A 37 -6.85 -9.86 3.52
C ALA A 37 -6.56 -8.35 3.59
N ILE A 38 -7.31 -7.52 2.85
CA ILE A 38 -7.19 -6.06 2.90
C ILE A 38 -7.50 -5.54 4.32
N VAL A 39 -8.60 -5.97 4.91
CA VAL A 39 -9.00 -5.53 6.25
C VAL A 39 -7.94 -5.92 7.28
N LEU A 40 -7.42 -7.15 7.25
CA LEU A 40 -6.35 -7.59 8.15
C LEU A 40 -5.09 -6.74 8.00
N HIS A 41 -4.68 -6.48 6.77
CA HIS A 41 -3.51 -5.64 6.48
C HIS A 41 -3.66 -4.24 7.09
N GLU A 42 -4.79 -3.58 6.87
CA GLU A 42 -5.06 -2.24 7.44
C GLU A 42 -5.19 -2.28 8.97
N LEU A 43 -5.75 -3.36 9.54
CA LEU A 43 -5.83 -3.54 10.98
C LEU A 43 -4.45 -3.58 11.64
N PHE A 44 -3.45 -4.22 11.02
CA PHE A 44 -2.09 -4.23 11.56
C PHE A 44 -1.43 -2.84 11.52
N HIS A 45 -1.70 -2.02 10.50
CA HIS A 45 -1.29 -0.62 10.51
C HIS A 45 -1.95 0.16 11.63
N CYS A 46 -3.27 0.03 11.80
CA CYS A 46 -4.01 0.69 12.87
C CYS A 46 -3.53 0.23 14.26
N ALA A 47 -3.37 -1.08 14.45
CA ALA A 47 -2.91 -1.65 15.72
C ALA A 47 -1.53 -1.11 16.11
N SER A 48 -0.58 -1.07 15.16
CA SER A 48 0.76 -0.55 15.41
C SER A 48 0.75 0.94 15.77
N LEU A 49 -0.08 1.77 15.09
CA LEU A 49 -0.26 3.17 15.44
C LEU A 49 -0.81 3.33 16.84
N CYS A 50 -1.86 2.57 17.20
CA CYS A 50 -2.48 2.61 18.52
C CYS A 50 -1.50 2.15 19.62
N LEU A 51 -0.72 1.08 19.38
CA LEU A 51 0.27 0.57 20.34
C LEU A 51 1.39 1.58 20.60
N LEU A 52 1.75 2.39 19.61
CA LEU A 52 2.74 3.46 19.72
C LEU A 52 2.13 4.77 20.25
N GLY A 53 0.83 4.79 20.61
CA GLY A 53 0.15 5.95 21.19
C GLY A 53 -0.27 7.02 20.19
N TYR A 54 -0.25 6.74 18.88
CA TYR A 54 -0.68 7.69 17.86
C TYR A 54 -2.19 7.63 17.63
N ARG A 55 -2.81 8.80 17.50
CA ARG A 55 -4.24 8.90 17.20
C ARG A 55 -4.48 8.75 15.70
N ILE A 56 -5.44 7.91 15.34
CA ILE A 56 -5.96 7.78 13.98
C ILE A 56 -7.04 8.84 13.81
N LEU A 57 -6.86 9.74 12.84
CA LEU A 57 -7.77 10.85 12.56
C LEU A 57 -8.83 10.44 11.54
N GLU A 58 -8.40 9.76 10.48
CA GLU A 58 -9.28 9.41 9.38
C GLU A 58 -8.79 8.13 8.67
N ILE A 59 -9.74 7.29 8.24
CA ILE A 59 -9.47 6.13 7.39
C ILE A 59 -10.28 6.32 6.10
N LYS A 60 -9.59 6.46 4.97
CA LYS A 60 -10.21 6.61 3.63
C LYS A 60 -10.04 5.34 2.84
N PHE A 61 -11.14 4.70 2.46
CA PHE A 61 -11.14 3.61 1.49
C PHE A 61 -11.33 4.17 0.09
N ARG A 62 -10.35 3.92 -0.77
CA ARG A 62 -10.29 4.38 -2.15
C ARG A 62 -10.17 3.19 -3.09
N ALA A 63 -10.46 3.43 -4.37
CA ALA A 63 -10.28 2.42 -5.42
C ALA A 63 -8.84 1.86 -5.50
N ASP A 64 -7.86 2.65 -5.08
CA ASP A 64 -6.44 2.31 -5.12
C ASP A 64 -5.86 1.82 -3.78
N GLY A 65 -6.69 1.53 -2.79
CA GLY A 65 -6.32 1.06 -1.46
C GLY A 65 -6.89 1.91 -0.33
N ALA A 66 -6.60 1.53 0.91
CA ALA A 66 -6.94 2.35 2.06
C ALA A 66 -5.83 3.37 2.38
N LYS A 67 -6.22 4.52 2.92
CA LYS A 67 -5.31 5.55 3.39
C LYS A 67 -5.64 5.92 4.83
N ILE A 68 -4.74 5.57 5.74
CA ILE A 68 -4.85 5.94 7.15
C ILE A 68 -4.17 7.31 7.34
N ILE A 69 -4.90 8.26 7.91
CA ILE A 69 -4.39 9.57 8.30
C ILE A 69 -4.28 9.57 9.81
N SER A 70 -3.05 9.69 10.31
CA SER A 70 -2.73 9.76 11.74
C SER A 70 -2.13 11.11 12.11
N ALA A 71 -2.01 11.36 13.41
CA ALA A 71 -1.17 12.43 13.91
C ALA A 71 0.28 12.26 13.40
N PRO A 72 1.08 13.37 13.32
CA PRO A 72 2.47 13.29 12.89
C PRO A 72 3.25 12.27 13.73
N THR A 73 3.93 11.34 13.06
CA THR A 73 4.72 10.29 13.68
C THR A 73 6.21 10.59 13.57
N ALA A 74 7.01 10.14 14.56
CA ALA A 74 8.45 10.09 14.41
C ALA A 74 8.81 9.15 13.25
N VAL A 75 9.88 9.45 12.52
CA VAL A 75 10.26 8.71 11.30
C VAL A 75 10.38 7.20 11.55
N LEU A 76 11.06 6.81 12.65
CA LEU A 76 11.21 5.39 13.00
C LEU A 76 9.86 4.72 13.29
N HIS A 77 9.01 5.37 14.05
CA HIS A 77 7.66 4.85 14.33
C HIS A 77 6.83 4.75 13.04
N GLY A 78 6.96 5.72 12.12
CA GLY A 78 6.33 5.67 10.80
C GLY A 78 6.79 4.46 9.99
N ILE A 79 8.10 4.12 10.00
CA ILE A 79 8.64 2.93 9.36
C ILE A 79 8.03 1.67 9.96
N VAL A 80 8.03 1.55 11.30
CA VAL A 80 7.47 0.38 12.01
C VAL A 80 5.99 0.22 11.69
N CYS A 81 5.20 1.31 11.78
CA CYS A 81 3.77 1.26 11.47
C CYS A 81 3.51 0.87 10.01
N THR A 82 4.30 1.38 9.08
CA THR A 82 4.15 1.04 7.66
C THR A 82 4.54 -0.42 7.38
N ALA A 83 5.57 -0.94 8.02
CA ALA A 83 5.98 -2.34 7.87
C ALA A 83 5.02 -3.33 8.58
N ALA A 84 4.31 -2.85 9.62
CA ALA A 84 3.40 -3.69 10.41
C ALA A 84 2.25 -4.29 9.59
N GLY A 85 1.72 -3.56 8.59
CA GLY A 85 0.66 -4.07 7.71
C GLY A 85 1.05 -5.35 6.99
N PRO A 86 2.02 -5.29 6.08
CA PRO A 86 2.42 -6.47 5.32
C PRO A 86 3.01 -7.58 6.20
N ILE A 87 3.86 -7.25 7.18
CA ILE A 87 4.49 -8.25 8.05
C ILE A 87 3.45 -8.89 8.98
N GLY A 88 2.59 -8.09 9.59
CA GLY A 88 1.56 -8.59 10.51
C GLY A 88 0.54 -9.49 9.80
N SER A 89 0.09 -9.09 8.59
CA SER A 89 -0.85 -9.91 7.83
C SER A 89 -0.26 -11.27 7.42
N LEU A 90 1.05 -11.40 7.23
CA LEU A 90 1.71 -12.68 6.96
C LEU A 90 1.56 -13.70 8.11
N LEU A 91 1.22 -13.27 9.34
CA LEU A 91 0.92 -14.20 10.43
C LEU A 91 -0.24 -15.16 10.12
N VAL A 92 -1.15 -14.76 9.21
CA VAL A 92 -2.24 -15.62 8.72
C VAL A 92 -1.70 -16.90 8.06
N LEU A 93 -0.48 -16.86 7.51
CA LEU A 93 0.14 -18.05 6.88
C LEU A 93 0.33 -19.21 7.87
N LEU A 94 0.41 -18.94 9.18
CA LEU A 94 0.46 -19.96 10.22
C LEU A 94 -0.83 -20.81 10.25
N PHE A 95 -1.93 -20.27 9.74
CA PHE A 95 -3.24 -20.92 9.65
C PHE A 95 -3.58 -21.33 8.21
N SER A 96 -2.58 -21.46 7.33
CA SER A 96 -2.77 -21.72 5.90
C SER A 96 -3.53 -23.01 5.60
N ALA A 97 -3.38 -24.05 6.45
CA ALA A 97 -4.12 -25.31 6.33
C ALA A 97 -5.63 -25.13 6.54
N MET A 98 -6.03 -24.20 7.43
CA MET A 98 -7.44 -23.93 7.74
C MET A 98 -8.08 -22.93 6.78
N MET A 99 -7.30 -21.96 6.29
CA MET A 99 -7.77 -20.84 5.46
C MET A 99 -6.91 -20.66 4.19
N PRO A 100 -6.84 -21.66 3.29
CA PRO A 100 -5.88 -21.63 2.17
C PRO A 100 -6.10 -20.47 1.20
N ARG A 101 -7.35 -20.12 0.90
CA ARG A 101 -7.66 -18.97 0.01
C ARG A 101 -7.24 -17.64 0.60
N LEU A 102 -7.52 -17.42 1.89
CA LEU A 102 -7.11 -16.22 2.61
C LEU A 102 -5.58 -16.10 2.64
N SER A 103 -4.89 -17.20 2.93
CA SER A 103 -3.43 -17.24 2.97
C SER A 103 -2.80 -16.87 1.63
N VAL A 104 -3.34 -17.36 0.52
CA VAL A 104 -2.89 -16.97 -0.83
C VAL A 104 -3.12 -15.48 -1.07
N CYS A 105 -4.30 -14.97 -0.73
CA CYS A 105 -4.60 -13.54 -0.89
C CYS A 105 -3.67 -12.65 -0.05
N VAL A 106 -3.44 -13.02 1.21
CA VAL A 106 -2.52 -12.31 2.12
C VAL A 106 -1.08 -12.35 1.59
N LEU A 107 -0.62 -13.50 1.12
CA LEU A 107 0.73 -13.64 0.57
C LEU A 107 0.94 -12.71 -0.64
N ILE A 108 0.03 -12.74 -1.59
CA ILE A 108 0.09 -11.91 -2.80
C ILE A 108 0.04 -10.42 -2.42
N GLN A 109 -0.89 -10.03 -1.55
CA GLN A 109 -1.04 -8.65 -1.12
C GLN A 109 0.18 -8.15 -0.36
N SER A 110 0.70 -8.93 0.59
CA SER A 110 1.88 -8.54 1.38
C SER A 110 3.13 -8.45 0.52
N ALA A 111 3.34 -9.41 -0.39
CA ALA A 111 4.46 -9.38 -1.33
C ALA A 111 4.39 -8.13 -2.23
N PHE A 112 3.19 -7.80 -2.73
CA PHE A 112 2.98 -6.61 -3.55
C PHE A 112 3.23 -5.32 -2.76
N ASN A 113 2.70 -5.20 -1.53
CA ASN A 113 2.88 -4.01 -0.70
C ASN A 113 4.31 -3.83 -0.18
N LEU A 114 5.10 -4.90 -0.10
CA LEU A 114 6.52 -4.83 0.26
C LEU A 114 7.43 -4.38 -0.89
N LEU A 115 6.92 -4.26 -2.11
CA LEU A 115 7.72 -3.71 -3.22
C LEU A 115 8.21 -2.31 -2.89
N PRO A 116 9.50 -2.01 -3.11
CA PRO A 116 10.10 -0.71 -2.79
C PRO A 116 9.73 0.37 -3.83
N VAL A 117 8.45 0.50 -4.10
CA VAL A 117 7.87 1.46 -5.08
C VAL A 117 6.82 2.31 -4.37
N TYR A 118 6.98 3.62 -4.39
CA TYR A 118 5.95 4.51 -3.85
C TYR A 118 4.70 4.50 -4.76
N PRO A 119 3.46 4.45 -4.22
CA PRO A 119 3.06 4.68 -2.83
C PRO A 119 2.85 3.42 -1.97
N LEU A 120 3.38 2.26 -2.37
CA LEU A 120 3.28 1.02 -1.61
C LEU A 120 4.04 1.13 -0.28
N ASP A 121 3.75 0.25 0.66
CA ASP A 121 4.36 0.30 2.00
C ASP A 121 5.87 0.10 1.95
N GLY A 122 6.37 -0.82 1.12
CA GLY A 122 7.80 -1.02 0.91
C GLY A 122 8.50 0.25 0.40
N GLY A 123 7.87 1.02 -0.49
CA GLY A 123 8.38 2.31 -0.95
C GLY A 123 8.39 3.37 0.15
N ARG A 124 7.37 3.38 1.04
CA ARG A 124 7.33 4.28 2.21
C ARG A 124 8.40 3.92 3.23
N VAL A 125 8.58 2.63 3.51
CA VAL A 125 9.65 2.13 4.40
C VAL A 125 11.02 2.52 3.84
N LEU A 126 11.27 2.30 2.55
CA LEU A 126 12.52 2.67 1.89
C LEU A 126 12.79 4.18 2.04
N ARG A 127 11.80 5.03 1.77
CA ARG A 127 11.94 6.48 1.93
C ARG A 127 12.22 6.88 3.37
N GLY A 128 11.53 6.26 4.33
CA GLY A 128 11.79 6.47 5.75
C GLY A 128 13.20 6.09 6.15
N LEU A 129 13.72 4.95 5.70
CA LEU A 129 15.09 4.51 5.98
C LEU A 129 16.14 5.45 5.36
N LEU A 130 15.93 5.84 4.11
CA LEU A 130 16.86 6.72 3.40
C LEU A 130 16.81 8.18 3.90
N SER A 131 15.75 8.60 4.61
CA SER A 131 15.68 9.92 5.24
C SER A 131 16.74 10.15 6.34
N TYR A 132 17.36 9.08 6.83
CA TYR A 132 18.51 9.17 7.76
C TYR A 132 19.84 9.45 7.04
N MET A 133 19.90 9.40 5.71
CA MET A 133 21.10 9.75 4.97
C MET A 133 21.36 11.25 5.03
N LYS A 134 22.62 11.65 5.28
CA LYS A 134 23.04 13.06 5.32
C LYS A 134 22.91 13.76 3.96
N ASN A 135 23.01 12.99 2.86
CA ASN A 135 22.92 13.51 1.50
C ASN A 135 21.52 13.24 0.92
N GLU A 136 20.62 14.22 1.01
CA GLU A 136 19.24 14.14 0.50
C GLU A 136 19.19 13.83 -1.01
N LYS A 137 20.09 14.45 -1.81
CA LYS A 137 20.12 14.21 -3.25
C LYS A 137 20.50 12.77 -3.60
N ALA A 138 21.46 12.20 -2.86
CA ALA A 138 21.84 10.80 -3.03
C ALA A 138 20.69 9.86 -2.63
N ALA A 139 19.98 10.17 -1.54
CA ALA A 139 18.81 9.40 -1.12
C ALA A 139 17.69 9.42 -2.17
N GLU A 140 17.35 10.61 -2.69
CA GLU A 140 16.34 10.74 -3.75
C GLU A 140 16.73 10.00 -5.03
N THR A 141 18.01 10.09 -5.44
CA THR A 141 18.52 9.37 -6.61
C THR A 141 18.42 7.87 -6.42
N LEU A 142 18.79 7.36 -5.24
CA LEU A 142 18.71 5.94 -4.93
C LEU A 142 17.27 5.44 -4.93
N ILE A 143 16.33 6.19 -4.32
CA ILE A 143 14.89 5.87 -4.37
C ILE A 143 14.44 5.75 -5.82
N MET A 144 14.77 6.74 -6.64
CA MET A 144 14.36 6.76 -8.04
C MET A 144 14.94 5.56 -8.83
N LEU A 145 16.20 5.23 -8.63
CA LEU A 145 16.84 4.08 -9.29
C LEU A 145 16.17 2.77 -8.90
N VAL A 146 15.92 2.57 -7.59
CA VAL A 146 15.24 1.36 -7.10
C VAL A 146 13.81 1.26 -7.63
N GLU A 147 13.04 2.36 -7.60
CA GLU A 147 11.68 2.39 -8.14
C GLU A 147 11.66 2.03 -9.64
N TRP A 148 12.53 2.63 -10.45
CA TRP A 148 12.63 2.34 -11.89
C TRP A 148 13.06 0.91 -12.15
N PHE A 149 14.04 0.40 -11.43
CA PHE A 149 14.51 -0.98 -11.55
C PHE A 149 13.38 -1.98 -11.28
N VAL A 150 12.66 -1.80 -10.18
CA VAL A 150 11.56 -2.70 -9.80
C VAL A 150 10.40 -2.62 -10.80
N ILE A 151 10.00 -1.43 -11.24
CA ILE A 151 8.92 -1.27 -12.23
C ILE A 151 9.32 -1.92 -13.56
N THR A 152 10.57 -1.76 -14.00
CA THR A 152 11.07 -2.39 -15.24
C THR A 152 11.08 -3.91 -15.10
N LEU A 153 11.51 -4.44 -13.96
CA LEU A 153 11.51 -5.88 -13.68
C LEU A 153 10.09 -6.46 -13.69
N LEU A 154 9.14 -5.75 -13.05
CA LEU A 154 7.72 -6.14 -13.05
C LEU A 154 7.13 -6.09 -14.46
N LEU A 155 7.45 -5.08 -15.25
CA LEU A 155 6.97 -4.96 -16.62
C LEU A 155 7.51 -6.11 -17.50
N PHE A 156 8.80 -6.40 -17.38
CA PHE A 156 9.43 -7.50 -18.09
C PHE A 156 8.81 -8.86 -17.70
N GLY A 157 8.65 -9.11 -16.40
CA GLY A 157 7.99 -10.31 -15.89
C GLY A 157 6.54 -10.43 -16.35
N ALA A 158 5.80 -9.33 -16.39
CA ALA A 158 4.42 -9.30 -16.88
C ALA A 158 4.32 -9.63 -18.39
N ILE A 159 5.26 -9.11 -19.19
CA ILE A 159 5.34 -9.43 -20.63
C ILE A 159 5.65 -10.91 -20.82
N LEU A 160 6.63 -11.46 -20.10
CA LEU A 160 6.95 -12.89 -20.16
C LEU A 160 5.75 -13.74 -19.73
N ALA A 161 5.08 -13.40 -18.64
CA ALA A 161 3.89 -14.11 -18.16
C ALA A 161 2.76 -14.06 -19.19
N SER A 162 2.55 -12.93 -19.86
CA SER A 162 1.56 -12.77 -20.92
C SER A 162 1.83 -13.73 -22.09
N PHE A 163 3.10 -13.86 -22.46
CA PHE A 163 3.52 -14.74 -23.55
C PHE A 163 3.42 -16.24 -23.20
N TRP A 164 3.96 -16.62 -22.03
CA TRP A 164 4.06 -18.03 -21.61
C TRP A 164 2.74 -18.60 -21.11
N LEU A 165 1.99 -17.83 -20.32
CA LEU A 165 0.75 -18.27 -19.70
C LEU A 165 -0.49 -17.95 -20.54
N LYS A 166 -0.33 -17.31 -21.71
CA LYS A 166 -1.42 -16.88 -22.62
C LYS A 166 -2.49 -16.06 -21.91
N LEU A 167 -2.10 -15.26 -20.90
CA LEU A 167 -3.01 -14.43 -20.07
C LEU A 167 -3.44 -13.12 -20.74
N GLY A 168 -3.04 -12.91 -22.02
CA GLY A 168 -3.30 -11.67 -22.73
C GLY A 168 -2.54 -10.49 -22.10
N PHE A 169 -3.06 -9.27 -22.25
CA PHE A 169 -2.42 -8.05 -21.73
C PHE A 169 -2.70 -7.75 -20.25
N THR A 170 -3.50 -8.56 -19.58
CA THR A 170 -3.95 -8.32 -18.19
C THR A 170 -2.79 -8.14 -17.20
N PRO A 171 -1.71 -8.95 -17.19
CA PRO A 171 -0.60 -8.78 -16.25
C PRO A 171 0.16 -7.46 -16.43
N VAL A 172 0.19 -6.91 -17.66
CA VAL A 172 0.90 -5.67 -17.98
C VAL A 172 0.22 -4.43 -17.38
N LEU A 173 -1.08 -4.50 -17.11
CA LEU A 173 -1.83 -3.39 -16.52
C LEU A 173 -1.32 -3.01 -15.14
N ILE A 174 -0.83 -3.96 -14.34
CA ILE A 174 -0.35 -3.72 -12.97
C ILE A 174 0.90 -2.81 -12.96
N PRO A 175 2.01 -3.16 -13.64
CA PRO A 175 3.19 -2.29 -13.66
C PRO A 175 2.94 -0.95 -14.36
N VAL A 176 2.09 -0.91 -15.38
CA VAL A 176 1.69 0.36 -16.03
C VAL A 176 0.92 1.24 -15.05
N PHE A 177 -0.02 0.69 -14.30
CA PHE A 177 -0.74 1.44 -13.27
C PHE A 177 0.20 1.98 -12.19
N LEU A 178 1.17 1.18 -11.71
CA LEU A 178 2.19 1.63 -10.76
C LEU A 178 3.05 2.75 -11.33
N LEU A 179 3.47 2.64 -12.59
CA LEU A 179 4.24 3.68 -13.27
C LEU A 179 3.49 5.01 -13.30
N LEU A 180 2.24 5.00 -13.74
CA LEU A 180 1.40 6.20 -13.81
C LEU A 180 1.16 6.82 -12.44
N LYS A 181 0.96 5.99 -11.41
CA LYS A 181 0.73 6.45 -10.04
C LYS A 181 2.00 7.09 -9.44
N THR A 182 3.16 6.47 -9.63
CA THR A 182 4.45 6.98 -9.18
C THR A 182 4.78 8.33 -9.83
N GLN A 183 4.53 8.49 -11.13
CA GLN A 183 4.78 9.74 -11.84
C GLN A 183 3.85 10.88 -11.38
N ARG A 184 2.54 10.62 -11.19
CA ARG A 184 1.60 11.66 -10.74
C ARG A 184 1.95 12.24 -9.37
N LEU A 185 2.56 11.46 -8.49
CA LEU A 185 2.93 11.88 -7.13
C LEU A 185 4.29 12.63 -7.08
N LYS A 186 5.07 12.57 -8.15
CA LYS A 186 6.33 13.34 -8.31
C LYS A 186 6.11 14.77 -8.81
N ILE A 187 4.89 15.16 -9.22
CA ILE A 187 4.59 16.56 -9.55
C ILE A 187 4.64 17.34 -8.23
N PRO A 188 5.61 18.28 -8.07
CA PRO A 188 5.73 19.02 -6.82
C PRO A 188 4.47 19.86 -6.65
N CYS A 189 3.71 19.57 -5.61
CA CYS A 189 2.72 20.51 -5.11
C CYS A 189 3.48 21.79 -4.78
N LYS A 190 3.32 22.85 -5.58
CA LYS A 190 3.93 24.16 -5.36
C LYS A 190 3.73 24.52 -3.89
N ARG A 191 4.82 24.52 -3.14
CA ARG A 191 4.85 24.97 -1.74
C ARG A 191 4.32 26.39 -1.75
N THR A 192 3.05 26.60 -1.45
CA THR A 192 2.51 27.90 -1.10
C THR A 192 3.22 28.33 0.17
N ASN A 193 4.25 29.14 0.00
CA ASN A 193 4.87 29.91 1.08
C ASN A 193 3.81 30.87 1.61
N HIS A 194 3.01 30.43 2.55
CA HIS A 194 2.39 31.34 3.51
C HIS A 194 3.47 31.80 4.48
N ARG A 195 4.21 32.86 4.12
CA ARG A 195 4.83 33.73 5.10
C ARG A 195 3.67 34.36 5.87
N VAL A 196 3.50 33.93 7.10
CA VAL A 196 2.76 34.69 8.07
C VAL A 196 3.68 35.87 8.46
N GLN A 197 3.27 37.09 8.10
CA GLN A 197 3.75 38.32 8.72
C GLN A 197 3.06 38.47 10.07
#